data_efbf9698aea769c2cc31a160d16ce953
#
_entry.id   efbf9698aea769c2cc31a160d16ce953
#
_cell.length_a   1.000
_cell.length_b   1.000
_cell.length_c   1.000
_cell.angle_alpha   90.00
_cell.angle_beta   90.00
_cell.angle_gamma   90.00
#
_symmetry.space_group_name_H-M   'P 1'
#
loop_
_entity.id
_entity.type
_entity.pdbx_description
1 polymer ?
#
loop_
_entity_poly.entity_id
_entity_poly.type
_entity_poly.pdbx_seq_one_letter_code
_entity_poly.pdbx_strand_id
1 'polypeptide(L)'
;ASSNVDSFNTAVGFSAGGGVTTGTSNTLIGSLAGSVLTTGLRNTLVGHNAGLALATSNSDNVFVGQGAGSAITSGDANVIIGRYSGNGSGLDIRTASNNIVLSDGDGVPRVIVDSTGAVTMPAQPAFSAVSSAAQENLAVGVVTVVFGAEIFDQNADFASNTFTAPVTGRYFLSSTLRMENIDSAANYYRNNIITSNRTYFTLLDPGQFAGDLDYWTMSNTCFADMDANDTAIVSVDQSGGTAQTDLADGQCYFYGYLVA
;
A
#
# COMPACT_ATOMS: atom_id res chain seq x y z
N ALA A 1 21.56 -6.20 39.76
CA ALA A 1 20.37 -7.00 39.99
C ALA A 1 20.59 -7.82 41.27
N SER A 2 19.88 -7.55 42.32
CA SER A 2 19.93 -8.31 43.59
C SER A 2 18.60 -9.02 43.80
N SER A 3 18.33 -10.07 43.11
CA SER A 3 17.28 -11.00 43.50
C SER A 3 17.86 -12.40 43.61
N ASN A 4 17.49 -13.13 44.65
CA ASN A 4 17.86 -14.52 44.88
C ASN A 4 17.18 -15.51 43.91
N VAL A 5 16.79 -15.05 42.72
CA VAL A 5 16.23 -15.87 41.65
C VAL A 5 17.07 -15.70 40.38
N ASP A 6 17.30 -16.77 39.67
CA ASP A 6 18.01 -16.75 38.40
C ASP A 6 17.27 -15.84 37.42
N SER A 7 17.86 -14.72 37.09
CA SER A 7 17.19 -13.71 36.25
C SER A 7 17.24 -14.04 34.74
N PHE A 8 18.16 -14.91 34.32
CA PHE A 8 18.37 -15.30 32.90
C PHE A 8 18.44 -14.10 31.95
N ASN A 9 18.91 -12.94 32.43
CA ASN A 9 19.05 -11.74 31.62
C ASN A 9 20.45 -11.63 31.03
N THR A 10 20.53 -11.23 29.77
CA THR A 10 21.76 -10.83 29.09
C THR A 10 21.72 -9.32 28.87
N ALA A 11 22.68 -8.56 29.44
CA ALA A 11 22.77 -7.13 29.25
C ALA A 11 24.18 -6.74 28.86
N VAL A 12 24.35 -6.10 27.71
CA VAL A 12 25.63 -5.66 27.15
C VAL A 12 25.51 -4.21 26.67
N GLY A 13 26.25 -3.31 27.26
CA GLY A 13 26.29 -1.89 26.90
C GLY A 13 26.05 -0.97 28.09
N PHE A 14 26.31 0.33 27.90
CA PHE A 14 26.12 1.34 28.93
C PHE A 14 24.65 1.40 29.35
N SER A 15 24.33 1.19 30.62
CA SER A 15 22.98 1.19 31.20
C SER A 15 21.97 0.25 30.46
N ALA A 16 22.44 -0.78 29.78
CA ALA A 16 21.58 -1.82 29.24
C ALA A 16 20.87 -2.54 30.39
N GLY A 17 19.53 -2.52 30.40
CA GLY A 17 18.72 -3.08 31.49
C GLY A 17 18.99 -2.44 32.86
N GLY A 18 19.46 -1.20 32.91
CA GLY A 18 19.84 -0.52 34.17
C GLY A 18 18.69 -0.42 35.18
N GLY A 19 17.44 -0.40 34.73
CA GLY A 19 16.23 -0.39 35.57
C GLY A 19 15.74 -1.77 36.00
N VAL A 20 16.27 -2.88 35.48
CA VAL A 20 15.71 -4.22 35.72
C VAL A 20 15.86 -4.61 37.21
N THR A 21 14.77 -4.93 37.84
CA THR A 21 14.69 -5.38 39.26
C THR A 21 14.36 -6.87 39.36
N THR A 22 13.14 -7.25 38.94
CA THR A 22 12.66 -8.64 38.99
C THR A 22 12.35 -9.23 37.62
N GLY A 23 12.56 -8.43 36.54
CA GLY A 23 12.39 -8.92 35.15
C GLY A 23 13.37 -10.04 34.83
N THR A 24 12.91 -11.04 34.09
CA THR A 24 13.71 -12.22 33.74
C THR A 24 13.67 -12.52 32.26
N SER A 25 14.66 -13.28 31.77
CA SER A 25 14.74 -13.79 30.41
C SER A 25 14.81 -12.68 29.35
N ASN A 26 15.38 -11.52 29.68
CA ASN A 26 15.55 -10.41 28.76
C ASN A 26 16.93 -10.44 28.09
N THR A 27 17.01 -10.14 26.80
CA THR A 27 18.23 -9.89 26.05
C THR A 27 18.32 -8.42 25.70
N LEU A 28 19.24 -7.67 26.33
CA LEU A 28 19.34 -6.21 26.29
C LEU A 28 20.75 -5.84 25.79
N ILE A 29 20.92 -5.60 24.50
CA ILE A 29 22.23 -5.36 23.88
C ILE A 29 22.25 -4.00 23.22
N GLY A 30 23.09 -3.11 23.71
CA GLY A 30 23.24 -1.75 23.24
C GLY A 30 23.17 -0.73 24.37
N SER A 31 23.76 0.44 24.18
CA SER A 31 23.67 1.52 25.17
C SER A 31 22.19 1.90 25.37
N LEU A 32 21.73 1.93 26.62
CA LEU A 32 20.39 2.28 27.06
C LEU A 32 19.27 1.30 26.55
N ALA A 33 19.62 0.13 26.04
CA ALA A 33 18.62 -0.88 25.65
C ALA A 33 17.80 -1.30 26.88
N GLY A 34 16.48 -1.06 26.87
CA GLY A 34 15.56 -1.38 27.95
C GLY A 34 15.94 -0.74 29.29
N SER A 35 16.52 0.46 29.29
CA SER A 35 17.12 1.08 30.48
C SER A 35 16.11 1.40 31.60
N VAL A 36 14.81 1.53 31.29
CA VAL A 36 13.75 1.80 32.27
C VAL A 36 12.85 0.57 32.53
N LEU A 37 13.10 -0.54 31.86
CA LEU A 37 12.39 -1.80 32.07
C LEU A 37 12.68 -2.31 33.48
N THR A 38 11.67 -2.64 34.29
CA THR A 38 11.86 -3.08 35.68
C THR A 38 11.46 -4.53 35.94
N THR A 39 10.24 -4.91 35.61
CA THR A 39 9.68 -6.25 35.88
C THR A 39 9.31 -7.03 34.61
N GLY A 40 9.50 -6.42 33.43
CA GLY A 40 9.16 -7.04 32.15
C GLY A 40 9.98 -8.29 31.85
N LEU A 41 9.38 -9.21 31.12
CA LEU A 41 9.88 -10.55 30.88
C LEU A 41 10.08 -10.80 29.37
N ARG A 42 11.08 -11.62 29.04
CA ARG A 42 11.24 -12.17 27.67
C ARG A 42 11.34 -11.11 26.56
N ASN A 43 11.89 -9.95 26.86
CA ASN A 43 12.14 -8.95 25.84
C ASN A 43 13.48 -9.18 25.15
N THR A 44 13.55 -8.99 23.84
CA THR A 44 14.78 -8.96 23.05
C THR A 44 14.96 -7.54 22.49
N LEU A 45 15.83 -6.75 23.09
CA LEU A 45 16.09 -5.36 22.74
C LEU A 45 17.54 -5.22 22.30
N VAL A 46 17.76 -5.09 21.00
CA VAL A 46 19.12 -5.04 20.40
C VAL A 46 19.30 -3.75 19.61
N GLY A 47 20.15 -2.88 20.11
CA GLY A 47 20.46 -1.58 19.49
C GLY A 47 20.56 -0.45 20.53
N HIS A 48 21.27 0.62 20.17
CA HIS A 48 21.29 1.84 20.99
C HIS A 48 19.86 2.38 21.15
N ASN A 49 19.40 2.62 22.38
CA ASN A 49 18.06 3.08 22.72
C ASN A 49 16.92 2.12 22.29
N ALA A 50 17.17 0.86 21.99
CA ALA A 50 16.09 -0.09 21.72
C ALA A 50 15.20 -0.23 22.96
N GLY A 51 13.88 0.02 22.80
CA GLY A 51 12.92 0.00 23.90
C GLY A 51 13.23 0.99 25.03
N LEU A 52 13.81 2.17 24.71
CA LEU A 52 14.24 3.16 25.70
C LEU A 52 13.13 3.57 26.69
N ALA A 53 11.91 3.78 26.21
CA ALA A 53 10.75 4.18 27.01
C ALA A 53 9.88 3.00 27.45
N LEU A 54 10.31 1.76 27.17
CA LEU A 54 9.52 0.56 27.48
C LEU A 54 9.34 0.43 28.99
N ALA A 55 8.11 0.64 29.45
CA ALA A 55 7.81 0.82 30.86
C ALA A 55 7.88 -0.50 31.67
N THR A 56 7.58 -0.40 32.91
CA THR A 56 7.92 -1.32 34.01
C THR A 56 7.66 -2.81 33.78
N SER A 57 6.56 -3.22 33.15
CA SER A 57 6.13 -4.63 33.10
C SER A 57 5.96 -5.20 31.71
N ASN A 58 6.35 -4.47 30.68
CA ASN A 58 6.15 -4.89 29.29
C ASN A 58 6.98 -6.12 28.95
N SER A 59 6.36 -7.06 28.25
CA SER A 59 6.89 -8.40 28.02
C SER A 59 6.77 -8.83 26.57
N ASP A 60 7.59 -9.83 26.21
CA ASP A 60 7.51 -10.52 24.91
C ASP A 60 7.79 -9.62 23.68
N ASN A 61 8.45 -8.48 23.85
CA ASN A 61 8.79 -7.59 22.74
C ASN A 61 10.12 -7.97 22.10
N VAL A 62 10.21 -7.83 20.79
CA VAL A 62 11.43 -8.00 19.98
C VAL A 62 11.71 -6.70 19.23
N PHE A 63 12.65 -5.89 19.69
CA PHE A 63 13.07 -4.64 19.05
C PHE A 63 14.53 -4.74 18.63
N VAL A 64 14.76 -4.74 17.33
CA VAL A 64 16.10 -4.87 16.76
C VAL A 64 16.39 -3.70 15.83
N GLY A 65 17.31 -2.85 16.24
CA GLY A 65 17.73 -1.66 15.53
C GLY A 65 17.96 -0.48 16.46
N GLN A 66 18.69 0.52 15.98
CA GLN A 66 18.91 1.76 16.72
C GLN A 66 17.58 2.49 16.90
N GLY A 67 17.17 2.73 18.13
CA GLY A 67 15.91 3.40 18.46
C GLY A 67 14.66 2.58 18.18
N ALA A 68 14.77 1.28 17.84
CA ALA A 68 13.63 0.39 17.64
C ALA A 68 12.74 0.39 18.90
N GLY A 69 11.47 0.72 18.76
CA GLY A 69 10.51 0.78 19.86
C GLY A 69 10.87 1.80 20.95
N SER A 70 11.73 2.79 20.67
CA SER A 70 12.21 3.73 21.69
C SER A 70 11.12 4.61 22.30
N ALA A 71 10.00 4.78 21.63
CA ALA A 71 8.84 5.52 22.12
C ALA A 71 7.71 4.62 22.63
N ILE A 72 7.85 3.29 22.56
CA ILE A 72 6.87 2.34 23.13
C ILE A 72 6.89 2.49 24.65
N THR A 73 5.76 2.84 25.22
CA THR A 73 5.60 3.06 26.67
C THR A 73 4.87 1.91 27.34
N SER A 74 3.88 1.35 26.67
CA SER A 74 3.14 0.17 27.15
C SER A 74 2.70 -0.65 25.93
N GLY A 75 2.86 -1.93 25.97
CA GLY A 75 2.47 -2.83 24.88
C GLY A 75 3.35 -4.06 24.93
N ASP A 76 2.73 -5.21 24.75
CA ASP A 76 3.37 -6.51 24.83
C ASP A 76 3.39 -7.17 23.44
N ALA A 77 4.28 -8.12 23.26
CA ALA A 77 4.33 -8.98 22.09
C ALA A 77 4.42 -8.21 20.76
N ASN A 78 5.12 -7.06 20.74
CA ASN A 78 5.40 -6.33 19.52
C ASN A 78 6.76 -6.75 18.96
N VAL A 79 6.85 -6.81 17.62
CA VAL A 79 8.10 -7.04 16.87
C VAL A 79 8.40 -5.80 16.05
N ILE A 80 9.56 -5.17 16.28
CA ILE A 80 10.06 -4.07 15.47
C ILE A 80 11.46 -4.40 14.98
N ILE A 81 11.63 -4.47 13.68
CA ILE A 81 12.94 -4.63 13.04
C ILE A 81 13.21 -3.40 12.17
N GLY A 82 14.34 -2.74 12.42
CA GLY A 82 14.70 -1.48 11.80
C GLY A 82 14.70 -0.34 12.81
N ARG A 83 14.43 0.90 12.38
CA ARG A 83 14.55 2.09 13.24
C ARG A 83 13.21 2.69 13.69
N TYR A 84 12.10 2.01 13.44
CA TYR A 84 10.78 2.54 13.82
C TYR A 84 10.67 2.68 15.35
N SER A 85 10.39 3.89 15.82
CA SER A 85 10.34 4.20 17.26
C SER A 85 9.09 3.74 17.98
N GLY A 86 8.01 3.48 17.26
CA GLY A 86 6.66 3.22 17.78
C GLY A 86 5.65 4.30 17.42
N ASN A 87 6.09 5.43 16.87
CA ASN A 87 5.22 6.49 16.38
C ASN A 87 5.90 7.23 15.22
N GLY A 88 5.22 7.34 14.10
CA GLY A 88 5.69 8.03 12.89
C GLY A 88 5.05 7.47 11.63
N SER A 89 5.16 8.20 10.54
CA SER A 89 4.66 7.81 9.22
C SER A 89 3.19 7.32 9.23
N GLY A 90 2.32 7.97 10.01
CA GLY A 90 0.91 7.62 10.11
C GLY A 90 0.59 6.40 11.00
N LEU A 91 1.59 5.75 11.57
CA LEU A 91 1.41 4.62 12.50
C LEU A 91 1.76 5.04 13.92
N ASP A 92 0.89 4.72 14.89
CA ASP A 92 1.14 4.91 16.32
C ASP A 92 0.81 3.62 17.08
N ILE A 93 1.85 2.93 17.56
CA ILE A 93 1.74 1.71 18.36
C ILE A 93 2.37 1.86 19.75
N ARG A 94 2.56 3.08 20.24
CA ARG A 94 3.25 3.35 21.51
C ARG A 94 2.62 2.63 22.71
N THR A 95 1.33 2.34 22.62
CA THR A 95 0.57 1.66 23.69
C THR A 95 -0.15 0.40 23.19
N ALA A 96 0.10 -0.01 21.94
CA ALA A 96 -0.55 -1.16 21.34
C ALA A 96 0.30 -2.44 21.50
N SER A 97 -0.34 -3.59 21.42
CA SER A 97 0.28 -4.92 21.51
C SER A 97 0.07 -5.73 20.22
N ASN A 98 0.86 -6.80 20.06
CA ASN A 98 0.71 -7.77 18.97
C ASN A 98 0.90 -7.19 17.55
N ASN A 99 1.77 -6.20 17.38
CA ASN A 99 2.10 -5.65 16.07
C ASN A 99 3.47 -6.13 15.59
N ILE A 100 3.62 -6.34 14.28
CA ILE A 100 4.91 -6.58 13.64
C ILE A 100 5.19 -5.42 12.69
N VAL A 101 6.32 -4.75 12.84
CA VAL A 101 6.73 -3.63 11.98
C VAL A 101 8.13 -3.90 11.46
N LEU A 102 8.26 -3.99 10.14
CA LEU A 102 9.54 -3.94 9.45
C LEU A 102 9.72 -2.52 8.92
N SER A 103 10.75 -1.85 9.36
CA SER A 103 11.06 -0.48 8.94
C SER A 103 12.45 -0.38 8.32
N ASP A 104 12.67 0.67 7.56
CA ASP A 104 13.99 1.01 7.03
C ASP A 104 14.88 1.71 8.09
N GLY A 105 16.07 2.14 7.64
CA GLY A 105 17.05 2.83 8.48
C GLY A 105 16.65 4.25 8.93
N ASP A 106 15.64 4.84 8.31
CA ASP A 106 15.07 6.14 8.70
C ASP A 106 13.84 5.99 9.61
N GLY A 107 13.39 4.75 9.85
CA GLY A 107 12.27 4.43 10.72
C GLY A 107 10.91 4.47 10.01
N VAL A 108 10.89 4.48 8.68
CA VAL A 108 9.64 4.42 7.90
C VAL A 108 9.17 2.97 7.81
N PRO A 109 7.96 2.63 8.30
CA PRO A 109 7.40 1.29 8.16
C PRO A 109 7.25 0.89 6.69
N ARG A 110 7.74 -0.31 6.35
CA ARG A 110 7.63 -0.90 5.00
C ARG A 110 6.64 -2.05 4.94
N VAL A 111 6.57 -2.83 6.03
CA VAL A 111 5.57 -3.89 6.23
C VAL A 111 5.04 -3.76 7.64
N ILE A 112 3.74 -3.79 7.77
CA ILE A 112 3.04 -3.74 9.04
C ILE A 112 2.10 -4.94 9.10
N VAL A 113 2.18 -5.72 10.20
CA VAL A 113 1.13 -6.68 10.57
C VAL A 113 0.49 -6.13 11.83
N ASP A 114 -0.77 -5.80 11.78
CA ASP A 114 -1.50 -5.26 12.92
C ASP A 114 -1.91 -6.35 13.92
N SER A 115 -2.50 -5.95 15.04
CA SER A 115 -2.93 -6.87 16.09
C SER A 115 -4.03 -7.87 15.68
N THR A 116 -4.65 -7.67 14.52
CA THR A 116 -5.63 -8.61 13.93
C THR A 116 -5.00 -9.60 12.95
N GLY A 117 -3.73 -9.39 12.60
CA GLY A 117 -3.00 -10.17 11.61
C GLY A 117 -3.12 -9.62 10.18
N ALA A 118 -3.76 -8.46 9.98
CA ALA A 118 -3.83 -7.82 8.66
C ALA A 118 -2.45 -7.26 8.26
N VAL A 119 -2.01 -7.59 7.03
CA VAL A 119 -0.74 -7.14 6.48
C VAL A 119 -0.96 -5.94 5.59
N THR A 120 -0.22 -4.86 5.82
CA THR A 120 -0.20 -3.68 4.97
C THR A 120 1.22 -3.32 4.56
N MET A 121 1.37 -2.80 3.35
CA MET A 121 2.61 -2.28 2.79
C MET A 121 2.37 -0.82 2.36
N PRO A 122 2.62 0.17 3.22
CA PRO A 122 2.22 1.56 2.98
C PRO A 122 2.86 2.21 1.74
N ALA A 123 3.97 1.69 1.27
CA ALA A 123 4.66 2.20 0.08
C ALA A 123 4.42 1.37 -1.18
N GLN A 124 3.50 0.38 -1.15
CA GLN A 124 3.18 -0.39 -2.34
C GLN A 124 2.31 0.43 -3.29
N PRO A 125 2.71 0.61 -4.56
CA PRO A 125 1.91 1.35 -5.53
C PRO A 125 0.51 0.76 -5.69
N ALA A 126 -0.51 1.59 -5.51
CA ALA A 126 -1.90 1.21 -5.73
C ALA A 126 -2.76 2.47 -5.91
N PHE A 127 -3.64 2.44 -6.89
CA PHE A 127 -4.55 3.54 -7.19
C PHE A 127 -5.92 3.05 -7.65
N SER A 128 -6.90 3.91 -7.50
CA SER A 128 -8.24 3.75 -8.09
C SER A 128 -8.81 5.11 -8.43
N ALA A 129 -9.17 5.29 -9.67
CA ALA A 129 -9.76 6.52 -10.20
C ALA A 129 -11.12 6.23 -10.85
N VAL A 130 -12.00 7.24 -10.83
CA VAL A 130 -13.36 7.16 -11.35
C VAL A 130 -13.70 8.42 -12.17
N SER A 131 -14.55 8.28 -13.19
CA SER A 131 -15.10 9.43 -13.90
C SER A 131 -15.91 10.32 -12.93
N SER A 132 -15.68 11.62 -12.97
CA SER A 132 -16.40 12.61 -12.16
C SER A 132 -17.38 13.47 -12.97
N ALA A 133 -17.52 13.15 -14.26
CA ALA A 133 -18.47 13.74 -15.18
C ALA A 133 -18.68 12.79 -16.37
N ALA A 134 -19.85 12.88 -17.00
CA ALA A 134 -20.09 12.23 -18.28
C ALA A 134 -19.17 12.81 -19.36
N GLN A 135 -18.72 11.96 -20.29
CA GLN A 135 -17.97 12.38 -21.48
C GLN A 135 -18.88 12.10 -22.68
N GLU A 136 -19.54 13.13 -23.14
CA GLU A 136 -20.60 13.05 -24.13
C GLU A 136 -20.06 13.13 -25.57
N ASN A 137 -20.69 12.40 -26.47
CA ASN A 137 -20.43 12.43 -27.92
C ASN A 137 -18.95 12.23 -28.25
N LEU A 138 -18.36 11.13 -27.75
CA LEU A 138 -16.97 10.80 -28.01
C LEU A 138 -16.67 10.85 -29.50
N ALA A 139 -15.56 11.49 -29.86
CA ALA A 139 -15.10 11.53 -31.25
C ALA A 139 -14.81 10.11 -31.75
N VAL A 140 -15.11 9.85 -33.01
CA VAL A 140 -14.71 8.60 -33.70
C VAL A 140 -13.18 8.51 -33.74
N GLY A 141 -12.64 7.36 -33.39
CA GLY A 141 -11.21 7.09 -33.21
C GLY A 141 -10.84 6.88 -31.75
N VAL A 142 -9.58 7.09 -31.42
CA VAL A 142 -9.05 6.87 -30.07
C VAL A 142 -9.27 8.12 -29.21
N VAL A 143 -10.02 7.98 -28.14
CA VAL A 143 -10.28 9.05 -27.16
C VAL A 143 -9.81 8.59 -25.77
N THR A 144 -8.91 9.35 -25.14
CA THR A 144 -8.48 9.09 -23.76
C THR A 144 -9.63 9.33 -22.79
N VAL A 145 -9.85 8.37 -21.92
CA VAL A 145 -10.87 8.47 -20.86
C VAL A 145 -10.39 9.42 -19.77
N VAL A 146 -11.28 10.33 -19.36
CA VAL A 146 -11.01 11.27 -18.26
C VAL A 146 -11.56 10.71 -16.95
N PHE A 147 -10.67 10.50 -15.99
CA PHE A 147 -11.01 10.14 -14.61
C PHE A 147 -10.81 11.38 -13.72
N GLY A 148 -11.88 12.08 -13.44
CA GLY A 148 -11.82 13.37 -12.75
C GLY A 148 -11.71 13.26 -11.22
N ALA A 149 -11.81 12.05 -10.64
CA ALA A 149 -11.72 11.83 -9.22
C ALA A 149 -10.88 10.58 -8.91
N GLU A 150 -10.06 10.67 -7.88
CA GLU A 150 -9.35 9.54 -7.29
C GLU A 150 -10.15 9.03 -6.10
N ILE A 151 -10.41 7.73 -6.06
CA ILE A 151 -10.97 7.06 -4.88
C ILE A 151 -9.87 6.90 -3.84
N PHE A 152 -8.70 6.47 -4.30
CA PHE A 152 -7.45 6.51 -3.57
C PHE A 152 -6.26 6.48 -4.54
N ASP A 153 -5.15 7.07 -4.11
CA ASP A 153 -3.83 6.97 -4.74
C ASP A 153 -2.79 6.91 -3.63
N GLN A 154 -2.24 5.72 -3.39
CA GLN A 154 -1.43 5.45 -2.21
C GLN A 154 -0.11 6.22 -2.18
N ASN A 155 0.49 6.48 -3.34
CA ASN A 155 1.83 7.11 -3.44
C ASN A 155 1.85 8.32 -4.38
N ALA A 156 0.70 8.83 -4.79
CA ALA A 156 0.56 9.88 -5.81
C ALA A 156 1.15 9.46 -7.18
N ASP A 157 0.87 8.21 -7.56
CA ASP A 157 1.36 7.62 -8.81
C ASP A 157 0.37 7.81 -9.98
N PHE A 158 -0.85 8.31 -9.71
CA PHE A 158 -1.87 8.61 -10.70
C PHE A 158 -2.15 10.11 -10.77
N ALA A 159 -1.96 10.70 -11.94
CA ALA A 159 -2.23 12.11 -12.18
C ALA A 159 -2.64 12.34 -13.63
N SER A 160 -3.52 13.32 -13.89
CA SER A 160 -3.93 13.70 -15.24
C SER A 160 -4.35 12.50 -16.11
N ASN A 161 -5.15 11.60 -15.56
CA ASN A 161 -5.65 10.37 -16.21
C ASN A 161 -4.56 9.33 -16.55
N THR A 162 -3.38 9.47 -15.99
CA THR A 162 -2.22 8.64 -16.27
C THR A 162 -1.68 8.03 -14.99
N PHE A 163 -1.53 6.72 -14.95
CA PHE A 163 -0.73 6.05 -13.95
C PHE A 163 0.73 6.03 -14.41
N THR A 164 1.66 6.35 -13.52
CA THR A 164 3.10 6.28 -13.76
C THR A 164 3.72 5.27 -12.80
N ALA A 165 4.33 4.22 -13.33
CA ALA A 165 4.97 3.18 -12.52
C ALA A 165 6.16 3.76 -11.73
N PRO A 166 6.12 3.79 -10.38
CA PRO A 166 7.24 4.36 -9.60
C PRO A 166 8.45 3.41 -9.53
N VAL A 167 8.25 2.13 -9.76
CA VAL A 167 9.31 1.10 -9.76
C VAL A 167 9.10 0.12 -10.91
N THR A 168 10.19 -0.48 -11.39
CA THR A 168 10.11 -1.61 -12.34
C THR A 168 9.43 -2.79 -11.66
N GLY A 169 8.44 -3.39 -12.34
CA GLY A 169 7.69 -4.52 -11.82
C GLY A 169 6.51 -4.94 -12.68
N ARG A 170 5.74 -5.85 -12.15
CA ARG A 170 4.51 -6.31 -12.78
C ARG A 170 3.31 -5.70 -12.10
N TYR A 171 2.48 -5.04 -12.88
CA TYR A 171 1.30 -4.33 -12.41
C TYR A 171 0.04 -5.02 -12.86
N PHE A 172 -0.88 -5.24 -11.94
CA PHE A 172 -2.26 -5.53 -12.28
C PHE A 172 -2.95 -4.22 -12.61
N LEU A 173 -3.52 -4.11 -13.82
CA LEU A 173 -4.27 -2.95 -14.26
C LEU A 173 -5.66 -3.40 -14.72
N SER A 174 -6.68 -2.64 -14.36
CA SER A 174 -8.05 -2.92 -14.79
C SER A 174 -8.81 -1.64 -15.08
N SER A 175 -9.55 -1.64 -16.17
CA SER A 175 -10.50 -0.58 -16.53
C SER A 175 -11.90 -1.17 -16.70
N THR A 176 -12.90 -0.43 -16.25
CA THR A 176 -14.31 -0.70 -16.51
C THR A 176 -14.94 0.58 -17.05
N LEU A 177 -15.52 0.51 -18.23
CA LEU A 177 -16.14 1.64 -18.89
C LEU A 177 -17.62 1.34 -19.14
N ARG A 178 -18.51 2.12 -18.55
CA ARG A 178 -19.91 2.13 -18.93
C ARG A 178 -20.12 3.13 -20.05
N MET A 179 -20.42 2.59 -21.21
CA MET A 179 -20.70 3.32 -22.44
C MET A 179 -22.22 3.45 -22.62
N GLU A 180 -22.68 4.58 -23.14
CA GLU A 180 -24.08 4.85 -23.42
C GLU A 180 -24.23 5.29 -24.88
N ASN A 181 -25.40 5.16 -25.46
CA ASN A 181 -25.71 5.56 -26.85
C ASN A 181 -24.75 4.94 -27.89
N ILE A 182 -24.49 3.63 -27.78
CA ILE A 182 -23.55 2.93 -28.64
C ILE A 182 -24.12 2.84 -30.07
N ASP A 183 -23.35 3.35 -31.03
CA ASP A 183 -23.70 3.32 -32.46
C ASP A 183 -23.50 1.90 -33.03
N SER A 184 -24.60 1.26 -33.44
CA SER A 184 -24.58 -0.05 -34.10
C SER A 184 -23.96 -0.03 -35.50
N ALA A 185 -23.79 1.15 -36.11
CA ALA A 185 -23.10 1.31 -37.38
C ALA A 185 -21.57 1.39 -37.26
N ALA A 186 -21.03 1.46 -36.05
CA ALA A 186 -19.60 1.38 -35.83
C ALA A 186 -19.08 -0.02 -36.16
N ASN A 187 -17.84 -0.12 -36.66
CA ASN A 187 -17.21 -1.41 -36.95
C ASN A 187 -16.82 -2.14 -35.67
N TYR A 188 -16.35 -1.41 -34.68
CA TYR A 188 -16.02 -1.91 -33.34
C TYR A 188 -15.87 -0.78 -32.34
N TYR A 189 -15.93 -1.17 -31.07
CA TYR A 189 -15.42 -0.40 -29.93
C TYR A 189 -14.35 -1.19 -29.20
N ARG A 190 -13.31 -0.52 -28.74
CA ARG A 190 -12.30 -1.11 -27.84
C ARG A 190 -12.19 -0.30 -26.57
N ASN A 191 -12.12 -1.01 -25.45
CA ASN A 191 -11.61 -0.49 -24.19
C ASN A 191 -10.12 -0.86 -24.13
N ASN A 192 -9.24 0.13 -24.28
CA ASN A 192 -7.80 -0.08 -24.26
C ASN A 192 -7.22 0.33 -22.91
N ILE A 193 -6.29 -0.48 -22.39
CA ILE A 193 -5.26 -0.07 -21.44
C ILE A 193 -3.97 0.04 -22.23
N ILE A 194 -3.44 1.26 -22.36
CA ILE A 194 -2.25 1.57 -23.17
C ILE A 194 -1.11 1.86 -22.19
N THR A 195 -0.13 0.99 -22.16
CA THR A 195 1.13 1.23 -21.45
C THR A 195 2.21 1.74 -22.39
N SER A 196 3.31 2.27 -21.86
CA SER A 196 4.48 2.66 -22.68
C SER A 196 4.97 1.53 -23.58
N ASN A 197 4.79 0.28 -23.17
CA ASN A 197 5.35 -0.90 -23.84
C ASN A 197 4.32 -1.62 -24.71
N ARG A 198 3.02 -1.54 -24.42
CA ARG A 198 2.01 -2.39 -25.03
C ARG A 198 0.59 -1.84 -24.86
N THR A 199 -0.29 -2.20 -25.80
CA THR A 199 -1.73 -1.98 -25.69
C THR A 199 -2.44 -3.29 -25.40
N TYR A 200 -3.25 -3.31 -24.36
CA TYR A 200 -4.17 -4.40 -24.00
C TYR A 200 -5.58 -3.92 -24.30
N PHE A 201 -6.44 -4.76 -24.89
CA PHE A 201 -7.78 -4.31 -25.22
C PHE A 201 -8.82 -5.43 -25.11
N THR A 202 -10.05 -5.02 -24.84
CA THR A 202 -11.28 -5.81 -25.11
C THR A 202 -12.03 -5.14 -26.24
N LEU A 203 -12.77 -5.93 -27.04
CA LEU A 203 -13.45 -5.47 -28.23
C LEU A 203 -14.94 -5.83 -28.17
N LEU A 204 -15.78 -4.87 -28.56
CA LEU A 204 -17.19 -5.06 -28.87
C LEU A 204 -17.39 -4.85 -30.37
N ASP A 205 -18.07 -5.80 -31.04
CA ASP A 205 -18.61 -5.65 -32.39
C ASP A 205 -20.11 -5.28 -32.28
N PRO A 206 -20.46 -3.99 -32.45
CA PRO A 206 -21.84 -3.55 -32.29
C PRO A 206 -22.73 -3.93 -33.48
N GLY A 207 -22.14 -4.27 -34.63
CA GLY A 207 -22.88 -4.67 -35.83
C GLY A 207 -23.69 -5.98 -35.69
N GLN A 208 -23.51 -6.69 -34.58
CA GLN A 208 -24.32 -7.88 -34.27
C GLN A 208 -25.68 -7.55 -33.65
N PHE A 209 -25.91 -6.29 -33.27
CA PHE A 209 -27.18 -5.85 -32.65
C PHE A 209 -28.12 -5.28 -33.71
N ALA A 210 -29.42 -5.39 -33.43
CA ALA A 210 -30.48 -4.96 -34.39
C ALA A 210 -30.61 -3.41 -34.48
N GLY A 211 -29.91 -2.65 -33.65
CA GLY A 211 -29.94 -1.20 -33.56
C GLY A 211 -28.99 -0.71 -32.45
N ASP A 212 -28.96 0.58 -32.28
CA ASP A 212 -28.14 1.21 -31.25
C ASP A 212 -28.47 0.71 -29.86
N LEU A 213 -27.46 0.64 -29.00
CA LEU A 213 -27.62 0.19 -27.62
C LEU A 213 -27.64 1.39 -26.68
N ASP A 214 -28.61 1.38 -25.77
CA ASP A 214 -28.69 2.42 -24.74
C ASP A 214 -27.45 2.43 -23.83
N TYR A 215 -26.93 1.22 -23.49
CA TYR A 215 -25.71 1.09 -22.70
C TYR A 215 -25.05 -0.28 -22.83
N TRP A 216 -23.72 -0.27 -22.64
CA TRP A 216 -22.88 -1.46 -22.57
C TRP A 216 -21.71 -1.21 -21.62
N THR A 217 -21.37 -2.19 -20.80
CA THR A 217 -20.19 -2.10 -19.95
C THR A 217 -19.08 -2.98 -20.48
N MET A 218 -17.92 -2.38 -20.75
CA MET A 218 -16.71 -3.10 -21.15
C MET A 218 -15.69 -3.08 -20.02
N SER A 219 -15.18 -4.25 -19.67
CA SER A 219 -14.06 -4.38 -18.74
C SER A 219 -12.83 -4.91 -19.47
N ASN A 220 -11.67 -4.39 -19.11
CA ASN A 220 -10.37 -4.83 -19.61
C ASN A 220 -9.42 -4.99 -18.43
N THR A 221 -8.67 -6.09 -18.41
CA THR A 221 -7.79 -6.44 -17.30
C THR A 221 -6.50 -7.03 -17.85
N CYS A 222 -5.36 -6.59 -17.33
CA CYS A 222 -4.06 -7.13 -17.75
C CYS A 222 -3.06 -7.17 -16.60
N PHE A 223 -2.05 -8.01 -16.79
CA PHE A 223 -0.78 -7.90 -16.08
C PHE A 223 0.23 -7.23 -17.01
N ALA A 224 0.63 -6.03 -16.66
CA ALA A 224 1.57 -5.24 -17.44
C ALA A 224 2.97 -5.33 -16.83
N ASP A 225 3.96 -5.58 -17.68
CA ASP A 225 5.37 -5.47 -17.34
C ASP A 225 5.77 -4.02 -17.60
N MET A 226 6.13 -3.27 -16.57
CA MET A 226 6.41 -1.85 -16.65
C MET A 226 7.73 -1.53 -15.96
N ASP A 227 8.55 -0.73 -16.63
CA ASP A 227 9.73 -0.16 -16.02
C ASP A 227 9.37 1.09 -15.20
N ALA A 228 10.28 1.50 -14.31
CA ALA A 228 10.10 2.74 -13.58
C ALA A 228 9.95 3.93 -14.55
N ASN A 229 8.92 4.75 -14.34
CA ASN A 229 8.44 5.85 -15.19
C ASN A 229 7.66 5.43 -16.45
N ASP A 230 7.42 4.16 -16.69
CA ASP A 230 6.43 3.76 -17.67
C ASP A 230 5.05 4.24 -17.29
N THR A 231 4.23 4.55 -18.28
CA THR A 231 2.89 5.08 -18.08
C THR A 231 1.81 4.11 -18.51
N ALA A 232 0.62 4.25 -17.94
CA ALA A 232 -0.58 3.57 -18.39
C ALA A 232 -1.76 4.54 -18.41
N ILE A 233 -2.51 4.52 -19.52
CA ILE A 233 -3.75 5.28 -19.70
C ILE A 233 -4.86 4.34 -20.18
N VAL A 234 -6.10 4.81 -20.05
CA VAL A 234 -7.28 4.15 -20.64
C VAL A 234 -7.81 4.96 -21.79
N SER A 235 -8.23 4.31 -22.87
CA SER A 235 -8.91 4.96 -23.99
C SER A 235 -10.07 4.11 -24.51
N VAL A 236 -11.07 4.79 -25.08
CA VAL A 236 -12.05 4.19 -25.99
C VAL A 236 -11.56 4.40 -27.40
N ASP A 237 -11.64 3.35 -28.23
CA ASP A 237 -11.37 3.42 -29.67
C ASP A 237 -12.62 2.98 -30.43
N GLN A 238 -13.32 3.93 -31.03
CA GLN A 238 -14.45 3.70 -31.92
C GLN A 238 -13.99 3.74 -33.36
N SER A 239 -14.27 2.67 -34.11
CA SER A 239 -13.98 2.62 -35.57
C SER A 239 -15.27 2.72 -36.36
N GLY A 240 -15.39 3.77 -37.15
CA GLY A 240 -16.60 4.02 -37.96
C GLY A 240 -17.80 4.48 -37.13
N GLY A 241 -18.94 4.61 -37.80
CA GLY A 241 -20.16 5.15 -37.16
C GLY A 241 -20.11 6.67 -36.96
N THR A 242 -20.91 7.16 -36.01
CA THR A 242 -21.05 8.57 -35.66
C THR A 242 -20.55 8.84 -34.23
N ALA A 243 -20.23 10.10 -33.94
CA ALA A 243 -19.83 10.55 -32.61
C ALA A 243 -21.07 10.77 -31.73
N GLN A 244 -21.64 9.68 -31.23
CA GLN A 244 -22.83 9.71 -30.38
C GLN A 244 -22.63 8.98 -29.05
N THR A 245 -21.58 8.18 -28.93
CA THR A 245 -21.32 7.36 -27.75
C THR A 245 -20.81 8.21 -26.60
N ASP A 246 -21.34 7.95 -25.43
CA ASP A 246 -21.00 8.62 -24.19
C ASP A 246 -20.32 7.67 -23.21
N LEU A 247 -19.55 8.23 -22.25
CA LEU A 247 -19.10 7.54 -21.03
C LEU A 247 -19.85 8.08 -19.83
N ALA A 248 -20.41 7.19 -19.04
CA ALA A 248 -21.25 7.54 -17.91
C ALA A 248 -20.45 8.18 -16.76
N ASP A 249 -21.06 9.17 -16.10
CA ASP A 249 -20.55 9.74 -14.86
C ASP A 249 -20.54 8.74 -13.71
N GLY A 250 -19.45 8.72 -12.93
CA GLY A 250 -19.31 7.88 -11.73
C GLY A 250 -19.28 6.37 -11.99
N GLN A 251 -19.21 5.93 -13.26
CA GLN A 251 -19.33 4.52 -13.62
C GLN A 251 -18.22 4.00 -14.54
N CYS A 252 -17.21 4.85 -14.79
CA CYS A 252 -15.99 4.46 -15.47
C CYS A 252 -14.85 4.45 -14.45
N TYR A 253 -14.12 3.33 -14.38
CA TYR A 253 -13.08 3.12 -13.38
C TYR A 253 -11.76 2.72 -14.05
N PHE A 254 -10.66 3.20 -13.47
CA PHE A 254 -9.33 2.71 -13.76
C PHE A 254 -8.60 2.50 -12.44
N TYR A 255 -8.06 1.31 -12.22
CA TYR A 255 -7.37 0.97 -11.00
C TYR A 255 -6.26 -0.03 -11.25
N GLY A 256 -5.31 -0.05 -10.34
CA GLY A 256 -4.20 -0.98 -10.42
C GLY A 256 -3.34 -0.99 -9.18
N TYR A 257 -2.44 -1.98 -9.13
CA TYR A 257 -1.47 -2.13 -8.06
C TYR A 257 -0.26 -2.95 -8.52
N LEU A 258 0.86 -2.76 -7.83
CA LEU A 258 2.07 -3.56 -8.03
C LEU A 258 1.85 -4.98 -7.49
N VAL A 259 2.17 -5.98 -8.31
CA VAL A 259 2.06 -7.41 -7.95
C VAL A 259 3.39 -7.96 -7.48
N ALA A 260 4.49 -7.69 -8.24
CA ALA A 260 5.83 -8.20 -7.96
C ALA A 260 6.92 -7.37 -8.64
#